data_f40a426ef6df7fde4b8a47450dc77597
#
_entry.id   f40a426ef6df7fde4b8a47450dc77597
#
_cell.length_a   1.000
_cell.length_b   1.000
_cell.length_c   1.000
_cell.angle_alpha   90.00
_cell.angle_beta   90.00
_cell.angle_gamma   90.00
#
_symmetry.space_group_name_H-M   'P 1'
#
loop_
_entity.id
_entity.type
_entity.pdbx_description
1 polymer ?
#
loop_
_entity_poly.entity_id
_entity_poly.type
_entity_poly.pdbx_seq_one_letter_code
_entity_poly.pdbx_strand_id
1 'polypeptide(L)'
;MNKLYVLLVQYSIEAMHHSTDGSVFWMWIRKIYASKIKDNNHPILTTDLNTNIDLIKNIFKDDQTLITRYIENQTDTTIKCCVFYIDGMVNNKLLNEDIIQPLLEHGFDPKASDLINVIAKQVTLSGSVDKTSDFYQIIQAIVYGDSVLLVNGYSDALILNTKGWTTRAIAEPEAERVLRGPREGFNESIMANLTMLRRKLRTQDLKMKFKVFGARTQTKGCICYIEGVANKDILAELERRLDRFSIDGTLDVNYISEFIDEEPYSPIKTIGSTERPDTVAAKLLEGRIALFLDGTPVVLTLPHLFIEHFQSSDDYYLNYFFASIGRLLRIFGFLLTISAPAVYVAITCFHHEMLPTPLMMSIIMARQSVPMPTVVEMFLMLIMFEILRETGNRMPSNIGQSLSIVGALVVGQAAVDAKLVSAPVIVIVATAGITGLLIPRIKGGIIIIRFILLCLSSILGLYGYIFGMMGLMIYLFNIRSFGIPIMNGLQSKQDMYIRSPWWNMMKRPQFMAVDKTRSNSDGDPE
;
A
#
# COMPACT_ATOMS: atom_id res chain seq x y z
N MET A 1 26.89 -18.13 -26.01
CA MET A 1 25.44 -18.00 -25.74
C MET A 1 24.72 -16.87 -26.49
N ASN A 2 25.39 -15.84 -27.00
CA ASN A 2 24.72 -14.72 -27.69
C ASN A 2 24.31 -14.97 -29.16
N LYS A 3 24.90 -15.94 -29.89
CA LYS A 3 24.53 -16.24 -31.28
C LYS A 3 23.21 -17.04 -31.42
N LEU A 4 22.90 -17.88 -30.44
CA LEU A 4 21.64 -18.63 -30.43
C LEU A 4 20.43 -17.72 -30.10
N TYR A 5 20.66 -16.70 -29.31
CA TYR A 5 19.61 -15.72 -28.94
C TYR A 5 19.21 -14.83 -30.13
N VAL A 6 20.19 -14.40 -30.93
CA VAL A 6 19.93 -13.57 -32.13
C VAL A 6 19.22 -14.38 -33.21
N LEU A 7 19.60 -15.65 -33.41
CA LEU A 7 18.94 -16.56 -34.34
C LEU A 7 17.50 -16.90 -33.94
N LEU A 8 17.23 -17.06 -32.63
CA LEU A 8 15.89 -17.30 -32.09
C LEU A 8 14.97 -16.07 -32.21
N VAL A 9 15.51 -14.87 -32.05
CA VAL A 9 14.77 -13.61 -32.24
C VAL A 9 14.47 -13.41 -33.74
N GLN A 10 15.41 -13.71 -34.62
CA GLN A 10 15.22 -13.60 -36.07
C GLN A 10 14.19 -14.61 -36.60
N TYR A 11 14.21 -15.85 -36.11
CA TYR A 11 13.21 -16.87 -36.43
C TYR A 11 11.80 -16.56 -35.90
N SER A 12 11.71 -15.87 -34.74
CA SER A 12 10.41 -15.45 -34.20
C SER A 12 9.81 -14.25 -34.94
N ILE A 13 10.63 -13.40 -35.57
CA ILE A 13 10.16 -12.30 -36.42
C ILE A 13 9.63 -12.82 -37.75
N GLU A 14 10.27 -13.82 -38.32
CA GLU A 14 9.79 -14.48 -39.56
C GLU A 14 8.51 -15.30 -39.33
N ALA A 15 8.38 -15.97 -38.19
CA ALA A 15 7.16 -16.68 -37.80
C ALA A 15 5.95 -15.75 -37.52
N MET A 16 6.18 -14.51 -37.13
CA MET A 16 5.14 -13.49 -36.97
C MET A 16 4.49 -13.06 -38.29
N HIS A 17 5.18 -13.22 -39.42
CA HIS A 17 4.63 -12.85 -40.73
C HIS A 17 3.67 -13.89 -41.34
N HIS A 18 3.60 -15.08 -40.75
CA HIS A 18 2.83 -16.21 -41.34
C HIS A 18 1.72 -16.82 -40.47
N SER A 19 1.47 -16.35 -39.26
CA SER A 19 0.39 -16.90 -38.42
C SER A 19 -0.52 -15.81 -37.86
N THR A 20 -1.78 -15.87 -38.25
CA THR A 20 -2.88 -15.01 -37.79
C THR A 20 -3.43 -15.40 -36.40
N ASP A 21 -2.78 -16.34 -35.72
CA ASP A 21 -3.28 -16.86 -34.43
C ASP A 21 -2.31 -16.54 -33.27
N GLY A 22 -2.56 -15.41 -32.61
CA GLY A 22 -1.78 -14.97 -31.45
C GLY A 22 -1.81 -15.90 -30.22
N SER A 23 -2.68 -16.93 -30.22
CA SER A 23 -2.84 -17.87 -29.11
C SER A 23 -1.65 -18.83 -28.95
N VAL A 24 -1.03 -19.24 -30.06
CA VAL A 24 0.12 -20.17 -30.08
C VAL A 24 1.39 -19.48 -29.55
N PHE A 25 1.59 -18.22 -29.92
CA PHE A 25 2.73 -17.41 -29.42
C PHE A 25 2.67 -17.22 -27.92
N TRP A 26 1.49 -16.94 -27.37
CA TRP A 26 1.28 -16.79 -25.92
C TRP A 26 1.44 -18.11 -25.15
N MET A 27 1.05 -19.23 -25.74
CA MET A 27 1.25 -20.55 -25.15
C MET A 27 2.73 -20.96 -25.12
N TRP A 28 3.52 -20.55 -26.13
CA TRP A 28 4.95 -20.79 -26.20
C TRP A 28 5.76 -19.90 -25.22
N ILE A 29 5.41 -18.62 -25.12
CA ILE A 29 5.98 -17.71 -24.09
C ILE A 29 5.64 -18.22 -22.69
N ARG A 30 4.43 -18.68 -22.44
CA ARG A 30 4.07 -19.32 -21.16
C ARG A 30 4.93 -20.54 -20.84
N LYS A 31 5.26 -21.34 -21.85
CA LYS A 31 6.12 -22.52 -21.69
C LYS A 31 7.58 -22.13 -21.39
N ILE A 32 8.11 -21.10 -22.03
CA ILE A 32 9.48 -20.60 -21.79
C ILE A 32 9.58 -19.94 -20.40
N TYR A 33 8.56 -19.19 -19.98
CA TYR A 33 8.53 -18.63 -18.63
C TYR A 33 8.35 -19.69 -17.54
N ALA A 34 7.51 -20.68 -17.78
CA ALA A 34 7.38 -21.82 -16.87
C ALA A 34 8.66 -22.67 -16.78
N SER A 35 9.46 -22.75 -17.85
CA SER A 35 10.75 -23.46 -17.83
C SER A 35 11.86 -22.65 -17.13
N LYS A 36 11.80 -21.31 -17.12
CA LYS A 36 12.74 -20.45 -16.36
C LYS A 36 12.51 -20.46 -14.85
N ILE A 37 11.31 -20.84 -14.40
CA ILE A 37 11.00 -21.06 -12.98
C ILE A 37 11.54 -22.42 -12.49
N LYS A 38 11.92 -23.31 -13.41
CA LYS A 38 12.53 -24.62 -13.13
C LYS A 38 14.06 -24.65 -13.34
N ASP A 39 14.79 -23.61 -12.98
CA ASP A 39 16.23 -23.75 -12.72
C ASP A 39 16.37 -24.40 -11.34
N ASN A 40 16.30 -25.75 -11.34
CA ASN A 40 16.38 -26.65 -10.20
C ASN A 40 17.82 -26.77 -9.70
N ASN A 41 18.44 -25.69 -9.27
CA ASN A 41 19.65 -25.74 -8.43
C ASN A 41 19.27 -25.39 -6.98
N HIS A 42 18.21 -26.03 -6.44
CA HIS A 42 17.94 -25.92 -5.02
C HIS A 42 18.94 -26.79 -4.24
N PRO A 43 19.48 -26.29 -3.11
CA PRO A 43 20.34 -27.08 -2.28
C PRO A 43 19.58 -28.33 -1.80
N ILE A 44 20.26 -29.47 -1.76
CA ILE A 44 19.70 -30.72 -1.26
C ILE A 44 19.99 -30.78 0.24
N LEU A 45 19.01 -31.26 1.04
CA LEU A 45 19.21 -31.50 2.46
C LEU A 45 20.33 -32.54 2.66
N THR A 46 21.20 -32.24 3.61
CA THR A 46 22.28 -33.15 4.04
C THR A 46 21.83 -33.92 5.29
N THR A 47 22.61 -34.90 5.69
CA THR A 47 22.38 -35.62 6.95
C THR A 47 22.82 -34.82 8.18
N ASP A 48 23.61 -33.76 8.00
CA ASP A 48 24.04 -32.88 9.09
C ASP A 48 23.00 -31.82 9.39
N LEU A 49 22.46 -31.86 10.61
CA LEU A 49 21.41 -30.95 11.06
C LEU A 49 21.86 -29.49 11.04
N ASN A 50 23.12 -29.21 11.44
CA ASN A 50 23.60 -27.83 11.52
C ASN A 50 23.72 -27.19 10.15
N THR A 51 24.22 -27.91 9.16
CA THR A 51 24.30 -27.46 7.77
C THR A 51 22.92 -27.12 7.22
N ASN A 52 21.91 -27.96 7.48
CA ASN A 52 20.53 -27.72 7.05
C ASN A 52 19.91 -26.49 7.75
N ILE A 53 20.19 -26.32 9.04
CA ILE A 53 19.74 -25.15 9.82
C ILE A 53 20.31 -23.86 9.22
N ASP A 54 21.61 -23.85 8.92
CA ASP A 54 22.28 -22.68 8.35
C ASP A 54 21.75 -22.36 6.93
N LEU A 55 21.45 -23.37 6.13
CA LEU A 55 20.83 -23.18 4.82
C LEU A 55 19.46 -22.50 4.92
N ILE A 56 18.59 -22.97 5.82
CA ILE A 56 17.26 -22.36 6.02
C ILE A 56 17.40 -20.94 6.58
N LYS A 57 18.23 -20.73 7.61
CA LYS A 57 18.46 -19.40 8.20
C LYS A 57 19.00 -18.40 7.18
N ASN A 58 19.87 -18.81 6.28
CA ASN A 58 20.41 -17.93 5.25
C ASN A 58 19.34 -17.44 4.27
N ILE A 59 18.35 -18.27 3.92
CA ILE A 59 17.23 -17.86 3.06
C ILE A 59 16.32 -16.85 3.75
N PHE A 60 16.05 -17.07 5.03
CA PHE A 60 15.23 -16.16 5.84
C PHE A 60 16.06 -15.07 6.53
N LYS A 61 17.29 -14.83 6.07
CA LYS A 61 18.10 -13.72 6.56
C LYS A 61 17.29 -12.42 6.51
N ASP A 62 17.36 -11.62 7.59
CA ASP A 62 16.57 -10.39 7.76
C ASP A 62 15.05 -10.59 7.93
N ASP A 63 14.58 -11.82 8.08
CA ASP A 63 13.20 -12.12 8.48
C ASP A 63 13.15 -12.57 9.95
N GLN A 64 12.77 -11.65 10.83
CA GLN A 64 12.73 -11.89 12.27
C GLN A 64 11.48 -12.66 12.73
N THR A 65 10.58 -12.99 11.83
CA THR A 65 9.40 -13.82 12.16
C THR A 65 9.70 -15.32 12.10
N LEU A 66 10.82 -15.73 11.52
CA LEU A 66 11.26 -17.13 11.54
C LEU A 66 11.74 -17.51 12.93
N ILE A 67 11.07 -18.47 13.54
CA ILE A 67 11.47 -19.08 14.81
C ILE A 67 12.17 -20.41 14.53
N THR A 68 13.31 -20.58 15.20
CA THR A 68 14.10 -21.82 15.17
C THR A 68 14.14 -22.39 16.59
N ARG A 69 13.57 -23.56 16.82
CA ARG A 69 13.56 -24.20 18.12
C ARG A 69 14.33 -25.51 18.08
N TYR A 70 15.40 -25.58 18.86
CA TYR A 70 16.19 -26.79 19.06
C TYR A 70 15.52 -27.68 20.11
N ILE A 71 15.48 -28.97 19.85
CA ILE A 71 14.85 -29.98 20.70
C ILE A 71 15.88 -31.11 20.88
N GLU A 72 16.20 -31.43 22.11
CA GLU A 72 16.97 -32.61 22.50
C GLU A 72 16.06 -33.52 23.33
N ASN A 73 16.02 -34.80 22.98
CA ASN A 73 15.17 -35.76 23.70
C ASN A 73 15.70 -35.99 25.13
N GLN A 74 14.82 -36.05 26.13
CA GLN A 74 15.21 -36.21 27.54
C GLN A 74 15.73 -37.58 27.87
N THR A 75 15.28 -38.62 27.19
CA THR A 75 15.66 -40.02 27.41
C THR A 75 16.92 -40.40 26.61
N ASP A 76 17.10 -39.82 25.41
CA ASP A 76 18.26 -40.05 24.55
C ASP A 76 18.78 -38.77 23.95
N THR A 77 19.82 -38.20 24.54
CA THR A 77 20.48 -36.96 24.12
C THR A 77 21.14 -37.03 22.75
N THR A 78 21.23 -38.23 22.15
CA THR A 78 21.77 -38.37 20.77
C THR A 78 20.78 -37.93 19.73
N ILE A 79 19.47 -37.92 20.06
CA ILE A 79 18.40 -37.50 19.18
C ILE A 79 18.22 -35.98 19.28
N LYS A 80 18.72 -35.30 18.26
CA LYS A 80 18.65 -33.84 18.12
C LYS A 80 17.73 -33.50 16.96
N CYS A 81 16.78 -32.61 17.22
CA CYS A 81 15.84 -32.13 16.23
C CYS A 81 15.79 -30.60 16.22
N CYS A 82 15.33 -30.05 15.12
CA CYS A 82 15.10 -28.62 15.00
C CYS A 82 13.76 -28.36 14.32
N VAL A 83 12.93 -27.52 14.92
CA VAL A 83 11.64 -27.10 14.35
C VAL A 83 11.75 -25.66 13.86
N PHE A 84 11.31 -25.46 12.63
CA PHE A 84 11.18 -24.14 11.99
C PHE A 84 9.71 -23.80 11.79
N TYR A 85 9.35 -22.58 12.13
CA TYR A 85 8.00 -22.04 11.89
C TYR A 85 8.00 -20.51 11.87
N ILE A 86 6.95 -19.92 11.30
CA ILE A 86 6.74 -18.47 11.31
C ILE A 86 5.88 -18.09 12.51
N ASP A 87 6.34 -17.16 13.32
CA ASP A 87 5.57 -16.64 14.46
C ASP A 87 4.25 -15.99 13.98
N GLY A 88 3.18 -16.21 14.73
CA GLY A 88 1.84 -15.76 14.39
C GLY A 88 1.11 -16.59 13.32
N MET A 89 1.80 -17.49 12.60
CA MET A 89 1.20 -18.34 11.57
C MET A 89 0.79 -19.71 12.10
N VAL A 90 1.36 -20.15 13.21
CA VAL A 90 1.16 -21.48 13.81
C VAL A 90 0.23 -21.43 15.03
N ASN A 91 -0.45 -22.53 15.30
CA ASN A 91 -1.15 -22.75 16.55
C ASN A 91 -0.14 -23.20 17.61
N ASN A 92 0.25 -22.29 18.50
CA ASN A 92 1.24 -22.55 19.54
C ASN A 92 0.84 -23.69 20.49
N LYS A 93 -0.47 -23.90 20.74
CA LYS A 93 -0.94 -24.99 21.57
C LYS A 93 -0.67 -26.33 20.89
N LEU A 94 -1.10 -26.47 19.65
CA LEU A 94 -0.87 -27.69 18.85
C LEU A 94 0.65 -27.95 18.68
N LEU A 95 1.44 -26.92 18.41
CA LEU A 95 2.88 -27.05 18.25
C LEU A 95 3.54 -27.55 19.56
N ASN A 96 3.16 -27.00 20.71
CA ASN A 96 3.78 -27.36 21.98
C ASN A 96 3.27 -28.72 22.51
N GLU A 97 1.95 -28.95 22.55
CA GLU A 97 1.35 -30.15 23.15
C GLU A 97 1.45 -31.37 22.24
N ASP A 98 1.24 -31.18 20.92
CA ASP A 98 1.12 -32.33 20.00
C ASP A 98 2.42 -32.64 19.24
N ILE A 99 3.42 -31.76 19.30
CA ILE A 99 4.67 -31.94 18.55
C ILE A 99 5.88 -31.86 19.49
N ILE A 100 6.08 -30.76 20.21
CA ILE A 100 7.30 -30.54 20.96
C ILE A 100 7.36 -31.39 22.21
N GLN A 101 6.26 -31.45 22.98
CA GLN A 101 6.21 -32.24 24.22
C GLN A 101 6.41 -33.74 23.93
N PRO A 102 5.72 -34.36 22.95
CA PRO A 102 5.97 -35.75 22.59
C PRO A 102 7.44 -36.01 22.16
N LEU A 103 8.04 -35.11 21.40
CA LEU A 103 9.45 -35.24 20.99
C LEU A 103 10.43 -35.18 22.16
N LEU A 104 10.10 -34.45 23.23
CA LEU A 104 10.91 -34.34 24.44
C LEU A 104 10.80 -35.56 25.33
N GLU A 105 9.56 -36.11 25.51
CA GLU A 105 9.24 -37.12 26.55
C GLU A 105 9.27 -38.55 26.02
N HIS A 106 9.07 -38.78 24.70
CA HIS A 106 9.00 -40.11 24.13
C HIS A 106 10.36 -40.82 24.17
N GLY A 107 10.37 -42.05 24.70
CA GLY A 107 11.57 -42.88 24.67
C GLY A 107 11.75 -43.54 23.30
N PHE A 108 12.75 -43.12 22.57
CA PHE A 108 13.09 -43.68 21.27
C PHE A 108 14.08 -44.83 21.40
N ASP A 109 13.97 -45.85 20.55
CA ASP A 109 15.01 -46.82 20.36
C ASP A 109 16.05 -46.27 19.37
N PRO A 110 17.31 -45.95 19.83
CA PRO A 110 18.32 -45.37 18.96
C PRO A 110 18.77 -46.32 17.84
N LYS A 111 18.42 -47.59 17.89
CA LYS A 111 18.70 -48.59 16.86
C LYS A 111 17.55 -48.78 15.84
N ALA A 112 16.44 -48.07 16.01
CA ALA A 112 15.37 -48.13 15.04
C ALA A 112 15.87 -47.67 13.67
N SER A 113 15.83 -48.54 12.69
CA SER A 113 16.34 -48.28 11.32
C SER A 113 15.61 -47.16 10.59
N ASP A 114 14.52 -46.61 11.16
CA ASP A 114 13.67 -45.60 10.53
C ASP A 114 13.03 -44.66 11.56
N LEU A 115 13.88 -43.98 12.35
CA LEU A 115 13.46 -43.05 13.42
C LEU A 115 12.51 -41.97 12.89
N ILE A 116 12.76 -41.44 11.67
CA ILE A 116 11.94 -40.39 11.07
C ILE A 116 10.50 -40.85 10.82
N ASN A 117 10.28 -42.11 10.43
CA ASN A 117 8.96 -42.67 10.24
C ASN A 117 8.28 -43.00 11.59
N VAL A 118 9.04 -43.35 12.64
CA VAL A 118 8.52 -43.52 14.00
C VAL A 118 8.04 -42.15 14.52
N ILE A 119 8.80 -41.10 14.37
CA ILE A 119 8.41 -39.73 14.72
C ILE A 119 7.15 -39.33 13.97
N ALA A 120 7.10 -39.54 12.67
CA ALA A 120 5.95 -39.16 11.82
C ALA A 120 4.65 -39.90 12.16
N LYS A 121 4.72 -41.16 12.59
CA LYS A 121 3.53 -42.01 12.79
C LYS A 121 3.12 -42.19 14.22
N GLN A 122 4.04 -42.11 15.17
CA GLN A 122 3.81 -42.47 16.55
C GLN A 122 3.96 -41.33 17.56
N VAL A 123 4.75 -40.32 17.21
CA VAL A 123 5.12 -39.25 18.13
C VAL A 123 4.36 -37.97 17.84
N THR A 124 4.18 -37.63 16.58
CA THR A 124 3.46 -36.41 16.21
C THR A 124 1.98 -36.67 16.06
N LEU A 125 1.17 -35.94 16.84
CA LEU A 125 -0.30 -36.01 16.81
C LEU A 125 -0.91 -35.06 15.77
N SER A 126 -0.09 -34.49 14.86
CA SER A 126 -0.56 -33.59 13.80
C SER A 126 -1.49 -34.30 12.81
N GLY A 127 -2.53 -33.61 12.36
CA GLY A 127 -3.56 -34.17 11.46
C GLY A 127 -3.04 -34.57 10.07
N SER A 128 -1.91 -34.00 9.59
CA SER A 128 -1.18 -34.44 8.41
C SER A 128 0.31 -34.24 8.61
N VAL A 129 1.09 -35.24 8.22
CA VAL A 129 2.55 -35.23 8.26
C VAL A 129 3.04 -35.68 6.90
N ASP A 130 3.71 -34.78 6.20
CA ASP A 130 4.31 -35.06 4.89
C ASP A 130 5.84 -35.14 5.03
N LYS A 131 6.42 -36.20 4.45
CA LYS A 131 7.87 -36.37 4.42
C LYS A 131 8.40 -35.92 3.06
N THR A 132 9.42 -35.05 3.09
CA THR A 132 10.03 -34.55 1.87
C THR A 132 11.53 -34.28 2.03
N SER A 133 12.30 -34.50 0.95
CA SER A 133 13.68 -34.07 0.81
C SER A 133 13.82 -32.84 -0.10
N ASP A 134 12.71 -32.41 -0.70
CA ASP A 134 12.68 -31.24 -1.60
C ASP A 134 12.73 -29.94 -0.80
N PHE A 135 13.87 -29.28 -0.91
CA PHE A 135 14.13 -28.03 -0.20
C PHE A 135 13.10 -26.92 -0.56
N TYR A 136 12.64 -26.87 -1.80
CA TYR A 136 11.63 -25.91 -2.21
C TYR A 136 10.28 -26.13 -1.49
N GLN A 137 9.86 -27.40 -1.35
CA GLN A 137 8.63 -27.73 -0.62
C GLN A 137 8.74 -27.36 0.85
N ILE A 138 9.92 -27.55 1.46
CA ILE A 138 10.20 -27.16 2.85
C ILE A 138 10.01 -25.67 3.05
N ILE A 139 10.62 -24.85 2.19
CA ILE A 139 10.51 -23.39 2.27
C ILE A 139 9.07 -22.94 2.05
N GLN A 140 8.38 -23.52 1.06
CA GLN A 140 6.97 -23.19 0.81
C GLN A 140 6.06 -23.56 2.01
N ALA A 141 6.32 -24.68 2.67
CA ALA A 141 5.58 -25.09 3.86
C ALA A 141 5.78 -24.08 5.01
N ILE A 142 7.02 -23.71 5.30
CA ILE A 142 7.34 -22.70 6.34
C ILE A 142 6.60 -21.39 6.06
N VAL A 143 6.69 -20.89 4.82
CA VAL A 143 6.06 -19.62 4.42
C VAL A 143 4.53 -19.72 4.48
N TYR A 144 3.96 -20.90 4.28
CA TYR A 144 2.51 -21.12 4.32
C TYR A 144 1.97 -21.31 5.75
N GLY A 145 2.85 -21.40 6.76
CA GLY A 145 2.46 -21.54 8.16
C GLY A 145 2.42 -22.98 8.69
N ASP A 146 3.05 -23.91 7.98
CA ASP A 146 3.35 -25.24 8.50
C ASP A 146 4.64 -25.19 9.31
N SER A 147 4.80 -26.10 10.28
CA SER A 147 6.07 -26.31 10.97
C SER A 147 6.87 -27.38 10.25
N VAL A 148 8.17 -27.15 10.13
CA VAL A 148 9.10 -28.12 9.54
C VAL A 148 10.03 -28.64 10.60
N LEU A 149 10.05 -29.96 10.76
CA LEU A 149 10.93 -30.68 11.68
C LEU A 149 12.08 -31.31 10.90
N LEU A 150 13.30 -30.96 11.28
CA LEU A 150 14.52 -31.62 10.86
C LEU A 150 15.06 -32.52 11.98
N VAL A 151 15.54 -33.70 11.62
CA VAL A 151 16.11 -34.69 12.54
C VAL A 151 17.57 -34.94 12.16
N ASN A 152 18.46 -34.91 13.12
CA ASN A 152 19.88 -35.18 12.89
C ASN A 152 20.09 -36.58 12.33
N GLY A 153 20.98 -36.71 11.33
CA GLY A 153 21.28 -37.98 10.67
C GLY A 153 20.34 -38.31 9.48
N TYR A 154 19.31 -37.49 9.20
CA TYR A 154 18.37 -37.71 8.11
C TYR A 154 18.41 -36.54 7.11
N SER A 155 18.33 -36.87 5.83
CA SER A 155 18.23 -35.91 4.73
C SER A 155 16.78 -35.54 4.35
N ASP A 156 15.81 -36.08 5.09
CA ASP A 156 14.40 -35.79 4.90
C ASP A 156 13.89 -34.87 6.02
N ALA A 157 12.94 -34.00 5.70
CA ALA A 157 12.23 -33.17 6.64
C ALA A 157 10.77 -33.65 6.79
N LEU A 158 10.17 -33.42 7.96
CA LEU A 158 8.75 -33.62 8.19
C LEU A 158 8.04 -32.28 8.17
N ILE A 159 7.05 -32.14 7.29
CA ILE A 159 6.14 -31.01 7.24
C ILE A 159 4.93 -31.33 8.10
N LEU A 160 4.70 -30.55 9.14
CA LEU A 160 3.64 -30.73 10.13
C LEU A 160 2.59 -29.62 9.96
N ASN A 161 1.33 -30.01 9.77
CA ASN A 161 0.25 -29.04 9.64
C ASN A 161 -0.08 -28.43 11.00
N THR A 162 0.50 -27.27 11.25
CA THR A 162 0.34 -26.52 12.51
C THR A 162 -0.36 -25.18 12.31
N LYS A 163 -0.95 -24.95 11.15
CA LYS A 163 -1.61 -23.68 10.81
C LYS A 163 -2.65 -23.29 11.86
N GLY A 164 -2.56 -22.06 12.35
CA GLY A 164 -3.42 -21.61 13.44
C GLY A 164 -3.49 -20.10 13.59
N TRP A 165 -3.47 -19.36 12.47
CA TRP A 165 -3.67 -17.92 12.52
C TRP A 165 -5.06 -17.55 13.02
N THR A 166 -5.15 -16.51 13.82
CA THR A 166 -6.40 -15.99 14.34
C THR A 166 -7.23 -15.39 13.20
N THR A 167 -8.44 -15.93 13.00
CA THR A 167 -9.39 -15.41 11.99
C THR A 167 -10.47 -14.52 12.62
N ARG A 168 -10.40 -14.24 13.94
CA ARG A 168 -11.44 -13.51 14.66
C ARG A 168 -11.45 -12.03 14.29
N ALA A 169 -12.65 -11.56 13.93
CA ALA A 169 -13.03 -10.16 13.77
C ALA A 169 -12.11 -9.36 12.83
N ILE A 170 -11.85 -9.89 11.62
CA ILE A 170 -11.34 -9.05 10.53
C ILE A 170 -12.51 -8.16 10.11
N ALA A 171 -12.53 -6.93 10.62
CA ALA A 171 -13.52 -5.94 10.25
C ALA A 171 -13.22 -5.35 8.87
N GLU A 172 -14.25 -4.88 8.19
CA GLU A 172 -14.07 -4.08 6.99
C GLU A 172 -13.51 -2.71 7.39
N PRO A 173 -12.47 -2.18 6.69
CA PRO A 173 -11.90 -0.88 6.99
C PRO A 173 -12.97 0.20 6.91
N GLU A 174 -13.14 1.01 7.94
CA GLU A 174 -14.17 2.06 7.94
C GLU A 174 -13.83 3.18 6.96
N ALA A 175 -12.56 3.54 6.86
CA ALA A 175 -12.08 4.64 6.02
C ALA A 175 -11.88 4.24 4.54
N GLU A 176 -11.68 2.95 4.23
CA GLU A 176 -11.34 2.45 2.89
C GLU A 176 -12.28 1.34 2.43
N ARG A 177 -13.60 1.55 2.56
CA ARG A 177 -14.61 0.60 2.08
C ARG A 177 -14.54 0.42 0.57
N VAL A 178 -14.77 -0.80 0.09
CA VAL A 178 -14.79 -1.14 -1.34
C VAL A 178 -16.11 -1.74 -1.74
N LEU A 179 -16.57 -1.41 -2.95
CA LEU A 179 -17.77 -1.98 -3.53
C LEU A 179 -17.57 -3.46 -3.90
N ARG A 180 -16.37 -3.81 -4.36
CA ARG A 180 -16.00 -5.16 -4.80
C ARG A 180 -14.56 -5.45 -4.41
N GLY A 181 -14.28 -6.70 -4.02
CA GLY A 181 -12.93 -7.14 -3.66
C GLY A 181 -12.84 -7.64 -2.21
N PRO A 182 -11.62 -7.91 -1.71
CA PRO A 182 -11.41 -8.30 -0.33
C PRO A 182 -11.88 -7.22 0.64
N ARG A 183 -12.56 -7.63 1.71
CA ARG A 183 -13.07 -6.72 2.75
C ARG A 183 -12.26 -6.80 4.04
N GLU A 184 -11.14 -7.51 4.01
CA GLU A 184 -10.23 -7.63 5.15
C GLU A 184 -9.53 -6.29 5.40
N GLY A 185 -9.60 -5.79 6.63
CA GLY A 185 -8.84 -4.67 7.15
C GLY A 185 -7.80 -5.10 8.18
N PHE A 186 -6.77 -4.29 8.39
CA PHE A 186 -5.84 -4.45 9.49
C PHE A 186 -6.54 -4.12 10.82
N ASN A 187 -5.95 -4.63 11.92
CA ASN A 187 -6.40 -4.39 13.28
C ASN A 187 -5.24 -3.84 14.13
N GLU A 188 -5.46 -3.67 15.44
CA GLU A 188 -4.48 -3.11 16.35
C GLU A 188 -3.30 -4.05 16.65
N SER A 189 -3.43 -5.36 16.41
CA SER A 189 -2.36 -6.34 16.69
C SER A 189 -1.39 -6.45 15.52
N ILE A 190 -0.14 -6.06 15.74
CA ILE A 190 0.91 -6.12 14.71
C ILE A 190 1.11 -7.55 14.18
N MET A 191 1.08 -8.58 15.05
CA MET A 191 1.30 -9.97 14.62
C MET A 191 0.15 -10.48 13.73
N ALA A 192 -1.09 -10.11 14.04
CA ALA A 192 -2.25 -10.43 13.19
C ALA A 192 -2.10 -9.74 11.81
N ASN A 193 -1.67 -8.50 11.78
CA ASN A 193 -1.47 -7.72 10.56
C ASN A 193 -0.35 -8.32 9.67
N LEU A 194 0.77 -8.69 10.26
CA LEU A 194 1.88 -9.34 9.56
C LEU A 194 1.47 -10.72 9.03
N THR A 195 0.67 -11.48 9.78
CA THR A 195 0.10 -12.75 9.34
C THR A 195 -0.83 -12.57 8.14
N MET A 196 -1.72 -11.55 8.16
CA MET A 196 -2.59 -11.23 7.01
C MET A 196 -1.78 -10.88 5.77
N LEU A 197 -0.70 -10.11 5.93
CA LEU A 197 0.19 -9.76 4.83
C LEU A 197 0.90 -11.01 4.26
N ARG A 198 1.45 -11.88 5.13
CA ARG A 198 2.15 -13.10 4.70
C ARG A 198 1.23 -14.08 4.00
N ARG A 199 -0.03 -14.19 4.41
CA ARG A 199 -1.05 -15.01 3.71
C ARG A 199 -1.29 -14.55 2.27
N LYS A 200 -1.13 -13.23 1.98
CA LYS A 200 -1.26 -12.67 0.63
C LYS A 200 0.05 -12.78 -0.18
N LEU A 201 1.19 -12.64 0.48
CA LEU A 201 2.53 -12.69 -0.11
C LEU A 201 3.30 -13.91 0.42
N ARG A 202 3.04 -15.06 -0.20
CA ARG A 202 3.65 -16.34 0.18
C ARG A 202 5.01 -16.51 -0.50
N THR A 203 5.97 -15.68 -0.10
CA THR A 203 7.34 -15.73 -0.60
C THR A 203 8.34 -15.59 0.53
N GLN A 204 9.45 -16.27 0.40
CA GLN A 204 10.61 -16.18 1.28
C GLN A 204 11.31 -14.81 1.17
N ASP A 205 11.08 -14.09 0.08
CA ASP A 205 11.69 -12.79 -0.17
C ASP A 205 11.01 -11.67 0.64
N LEU A 206 9.84 -11.94 1.24
CA LEU A 206 9.19 -11.01 2.17
C LEU A 206 9.97 -10.97 3.47
N LYS A 207 10.63 -9.84 3.74
CA LYS A 207 11.41 -9.59 4.94
C LYS A 207 10.64 -8.72 5.93
N MET A 208 10.75 -9.04 7.20
CA MET A 208 10.07 -8.39 8.32
C MET A 208 11.08 -8.07 9.41
N LYS A 209 11.49 -6.80 9.50
CA LYS A 209 12.45 -6.31 10.49
C LYS A 209 11.73 -5.58 11.61
N PHE A 210 11.83 -6.05 12.84
CA PHE A 210 11.25 -5.39 13.99
C PHE A 210 12.11 -4.24 14.49
N LYS A 211 11.42 -3.19 14.96
CA LYS A 211 12.03 -2.05 15.63
C LYS A 211 11.11 -1.56 16.75
N VAL A 212 11.68 -1.07 17.84
CA VAL A 212 10.93 -0.54 18.97
C VAL A 212 10.96 0.98 18.95
N PHE A 213 9.81 1.62 19.14
CA PHE A 213 9.62 3.06 19.14
C PHE A 213 9.10 3.54 20.49
N GLY A 214 9.52 4.76 20.87
CA GLY A 214 9.12 5.38 22.14
C GLY A 214 9.96 4.90 23.33
N ALA A 215 10.59 5.85 24.03
CA ALA A 215 11.43 5.55 25.18
C ALA A 215 10.64 4.92 26.35
N ARG A 216 9.38 5.33 26.52
CA ARG A 216 8.49 4.85 27.58
C ARG A 216 7.48 3.82 27.12
N THR A 217 6.88 4.01 25.92
CA THR A 217 5.85 3.09 25.43
C THR A 217 6.41 1.79 24.90
N GLN A 218 7.67 1.77 24.45
CA GLN A 218 8.35 0.58 23.89
C GLN A 218 7.48 -0.13 22.83
N THR A 219 6.80 0.66 21.98
CA THR A 219 5.84 0.17 20.98
C THR A 219 6.59 -0.56 19.87
N LYS A 220 6.18 -1.78 19.60
CA LYS A 220 6.77 -2.59 18.52
C LYS A 220 6.33 -2.07 17.16
N GLY A 221 7.25 -1.90 16.24
CA GLY A 221 6.97 -1.69 14.83
C GLY A 221 7.68 -2.72 13.97
N CYS A 222 7.29 -2.81 12.70
CA CYS A 222 7.89 -3.74 11.76
C CYS A 222 8.01 -3.10 10.38
N ILE A 223 9.22 -3.13 9.82
CA ILE A 223 9.51 -2.72 8.46
C ILE A 223 9.37 -3.94 7.57
N CYS A 224 8.46 -3.88 6.59
CA CYS A 224 8.21 -4.96 5.63
C CYS A 224 8.62 -4.53 4.23
N TYR A 225 9.34 -5.39 3.52
CA TYR A 225 9.76 -5.19 2.14
C TYR A 225 10.00 -6.54 1.43
N ILE A 226 10.02 -6.53 0.10
CA ILE A 226 10.36 -7.71 -0.70
C ILE A 226 11.82 -7.57 -1.16
N GLU A 227 12.67 -8.51 -0.75
CA GLU A 227 14.06 -8.55 -1.15
C GLU A 227 14.19 -8.75 -2.67
N GLY A 228 15.15 -8.06 -3.30
CA GLY A 228 15.32 -8.10 -4.75
C GLY A 228 14.34 -7.25 -5.56
N VAL A 229 13.26 -6.71 -4.94
CA VAL A 229 12.30 -5.80 -5.57
C VAL A 229 12.38 -4.40 -4.96
N ALA A 230 12.47 -4.32 -3.62
CA ALA A 230 12.59 -3.05 -2.92
C ALA A 230 13.93 -2.38 -3.20
N ASN A 231 13.91 -1.04 -3.31
CA ASN A 231 15.13 -0.25 -3.47
C ASN A 231 15.88 -0.18 -2.14
N LYS A 232 17.15 -0.60 -2.16
CA LYS A 232 18.02 -0.64 -0.98
C LYS A 232 18.35 0.77 -0.46
N ASP A 233 18.45 1.76 -1.34
CA ASP A 233 18.77 3.14 -0.95
C ASP A 233 17.60 3.76 -0.16
N ILE A 234 16.36 3.49 -0.58
CA ILE A 234 15.15 3.94 0.14
C ILE A 234 15.05 3.24 1.49
N LEU A 235 15.37 1.93 1.56
CA LEU A 235 15.37 1.18 2.81
C LEU A 235 16.39 1.75 3.79
N ALA A 236 17.62 1.98 3.33
CA ALA A 236 18.68 2.57 4.15
C ALA A 236 18.33 3.98 4.63
N GLU A 237 17.72 4.81 3.76
CA GLU A 237 17.26 6.14 4.14
C GLU A 237 16.13 6.09 5.15
N LEU A 238 15.18 5.16 5.02
CA LEU A 238 14.13 4.95 6.03
C LEU A 238 14.75 4.56 7.38
N GLU A 239 15.63 3.55 7.41
CA GLU A 239 16.30 3.11 8.64
C GLU A 239 17.07 4.28 9.27
N ARG A 240 17.80 5.06 8.49
CA ARG A 240 18.51 6.26 8.94
C ARG A 240 17.58 7.32 9.56
N ARG A 241 16.42 7.57 8.97
CA ARG A 241 15.43 8.52 9.51
C ARG A 241 14.81 8.00 10.79
N LEU A 242 14.48 6.72 10.85
CA LEU A 242 13.93 6.06 12.02
C LEU A 242 14.93 6.01 13.21
N ASP A 243 16.23 6.11 12.96
CA ASP A 243 17.28 6.15 14.00
C ASP A 243 17.55 7.56 14.53
N ARG A 244 17.13 8.61 13.79
CA ARG A 244 17.44 10.00 14.14
C ARG A 244 16.56 10.60 15.21
N PHE A 245 15.34 10.10 15.38
CA PHE A 245 14.44 10.67 16.36
C PHE A 245 14.25 9.76 17.57
N SER A 246 14.08 10.38 18.73
CA SER A 246 13.68 9.72 19.96
C SER A 246 12.47 10.46 20.52
N ILE A 247 11.42 9.72 20.81
CA ILE A 247 10.15 10.24 21.35
C ILE A 247 9.78 9.43 22.60
N ASP A 248 9.12 10.05 23.57
CA ASP A 248 8.71 9.38 24.80
C ASP A 248 7.70 8.25 24.55
N GLY A 249 6.75 8.48 23.64
CA GLY A 249 5.71 7.51 23.33
C GLY A 249 5.20 7.60 21.90
N THR A 250 4.93 6.46 21.28
CA THR A 250 4.34 6.33 19.95
C THR A 250 3.02 5.60 20.09
N LEU A 251 1.90 6.33 19.95
CA LEU A 251 0.55 5.78 20.09
C LEU A 251 -0.12 5.51 18.75
N ASP A 252 0.31 6.20 17.70
CA ASP A 252 -0.17 6.01 16.33
C ASP A 252 0.98 6.14 15.33
N VAL A 253 0.84 5.49 14.20
CA VAL A 253 1.85 5.50 13.14
C VAL A 253 2.04 6.89 12.53
N ASN A 254 1.06 7.78 12.65
CA ASN A 254 1.18 9.16 12.17
C ASN A 254 2.28 9.94 12.88
N TYR A 255 2.57 9.63 14.17
CA TYR A 255 3.70 10.24 14.87
C TYR A 255 5.01 9.96 14.14
N ILE A 256 5.22 8.69 13.73
CA ILE A 256 6.42 8.32 12.96
C ILE A 256 6.40 9.00 11.59
N SER A 257 5.23 9.05 10.92
CA SER A 257 5.08 9.68 9.61
C SER A 257 5.60 11.11 9.59
N GLU A 258 5.26 11.92 10.59
CA GLU A 258 5.68 13.33 10.68
C GLU A 258 7.20 13.49 10.87
N PHE A 259 7.86 12.54 11.57
CA PHE A 259 9.31 12.58 11.76
C PHE A 259 10.11 12.12 10.53
N ILE A 260 9.54 11.24 9.73
CA ILE A 260 10.25 10.69 8.55
C ILE A 260 9.91 11.42 7.25
N ASP A 261 8.91 12.33 7.26
CA ASP A 261 8.53 13.12 6.09
C ASP A 261 9.67 14.07 5.68
N GLU A 262 9.91 14.22 4.38
CA GLU A 262 10.88 15.20 3.83
C GLU A 262 10.36 16.62 3.90
N GLU A 263 9.05 16.77 3.78
CA GLU A 263 8.36 18.05 3.68
C GLU A 263 7.25 18.16 4.74
N PRO A 264 7.61 18.24 6.04
CA PRO A 264 6.64 18.18 7.14
C PRO A 264 5.62 19.34 7.12
N TYR A 265 5.95 20.45 6.48
CA TYR A 265 5.06 21.60 6.30
C TYR A 265 4.24 21.54 5.00
N SER A 266 4.42 20.53 4.19
CA SER A 266 3.65 20.36 2.96
C SER A 266 2.19 20.02 3.26
N PRO A 267 1.22 20.72 2.63
CA PRO A 267 -0.17 20.33 2.71
C PRO A 267 -0.47 19.02 1.96
N ILE A 268 0.49 18.52 1.18
CA ILE A 268 0.38 17.30 0.39
C ILE A 268 1.23 16.22 1.03
N LYS A 269 0.61 15.09 1.38
CA LYS A 269 1.30 13.96 2.01
C LYS A 269 2.26 13.29 1.04
N THR A 270 3.48 13.05 1.52
CA THR A 270 4.54 12.34 0.79
C THR A 270 4.66 10.86 1.23
N ILE A 271 3.92 10.47 2.27
CA ILE A 271 3.85 9.11 2.79
C ILE A 271 2.40 8.61 2.67
N GLY A 272 2.22 7.45 2.08
CA GLY A 272 0.92 6.80 1.95
C GLY A 272 0.52 6.10 3.24
N SER A 273 -0.77 6.08 3.53
CA SER A 273 -1.36 5.31 4.63
C SER A 273 -2.52 4.47 4.14
N THR A 274 -2.69 3.26 4.69
CA THR A 274 -3.80 2.37 4.33
C THR A 274 -4.11 1.39 5.46
N GLU A 275 -5.39 1.02 5.59
CA GLU A 275 -5.86 -0.02 6.51
C GLU A 275 -6.03 -1.37 5.79
N ARG A 276 -5.65 -1.47 4.51
CA ARG A 276 -5.97 -2.61 3.66
C ARG A 276 -4.75 -3.51 3.37
N PRO A 277 -4.81 -4.80 3.74
CA PRO A 277 -3.74 -5.77 3.46
C PRO A 277 -3.47 -6.01 1.97
N ASP A 278 -4.50 -5.93 1.12
CA ASP A 278 -4.37 -6.09 -0.34
C ASP A 278 -3.64 -4.91 -0.98
N THR A 279 -3.90 -3.68 -0.50
CA THR A 279 -3.18 -2.48 -0.94
C THR A 279 -1.70 -2.54 -0.57
N VAL A 280 -1.39 -2.92 0.68
CA VAL A 280 0.01 -3.07 1.13
C VAL A 280 0.72 -4.14 0.32
N ALA A 281 0.11 -5.32 0.14
CA ALA A 281 0.68 -6.40 -0.66
C ALA A 281 0.97 -5.95 -2.11
N ALA A 282 0.03 -5.19 -2.70
CA ALA A 282 0.20 -4.63 -4.03
C ALA A 282 1.40 -3.68 -4.12
N LYS A 283 1.54 -2.78 -3.15
CA LYS A 283 2.63 -1.80 -3.09
C LYS A 283 4.00 -2.45 -2.86
N LEU A 284 4.07 -3.48 -2.01
CA LEU A 284 5.30 -4.26 -1.82
C LEU A 284 5.75 -4.95 -3.10
N LEU A 285 4.81 -5.49 -3.91
CA LEU A 285 5.11 -6.07 -5.22
C LEU A 285 5.63 -5.03 -6.23
N GLU A 286 5.35 -3.75 -6.02
CA GLU A 286 5.86 -2.62 -6.80
C GLU A 286 7.25 -2.13 -6.31
N GLY A 287 7.80 -2.72 -5.26
CA GLY A 287 9.11 -2.37 -4.70
C GLY A 287 9.07 -1.32 -3.61
N ARG A 288 7.91 -1.04 -3.05
CA ARG A 288 7.77 -0.12 -1.91
C ARG A 288 8.04 -0.81 -0.59
N ILE A 289 8.13 -0.01 0.46
CA ILE A 289 8.35 -0.45 1.83
C ILE A 289 7.09 -0.13 2.63
N ALA A 290 6.72 -1.02 3.54
CA ALA A 290 5.62 -0.81 4.46
C ALA A 290 6.13 -0.76 5.91
N LEU A 291 5.58 0.16 6.71
CA LEU A 291 5.88 0.28 8.13
C LEU A 291 4.60 0.04 8.93
N PHE A 292 4.65 -0.98 9.77
CA PHE A 292 3.61 -1.37 10.72
C PHE A 292 3.97 -0.88 12.11
N LEU A 293 2.96 -0.56 12.91
CA LEU A 293 3.09 -0.23 14.31
C LEU A 293 2.03 -1.00 15.10
N ASP A 294 2.38 -1.48 16.28
CA ASP A 294 1.44 -2.12 17.20
C ASP A 294 0.49 -1.09 17.80
N GLY A 295 -0.77 -1.45 17.98
CA GLY A 295 -1.80 -0.56 18.51
C GLY A 295 -2.55 0.29 17.48
N THR A 296 -2.24 0.18 16.17
CA THR A 296 -2.95 0.90 15.11
C THR A 296 -3.21 -0.01 13.89
N PRO A 297 -4.40 0.11 13.26
CA PRO A 297 -4.72 -0.61 12.03
C PRO A 297 -4.11 0.05 10.78
N VAL A 298 -3.52 1.24 10.94
CA VAL A 298 -2.98 2.01 9.81
C VAL A 298 -1.54 1.62 9.53
N VAL A 299 -1.25 1.33 8.28
CA VAL A 299 0.09 0.96 7.79
C VAL A 299 0.61 2.05 6.86
N LEU A 300 1.82 2.53 7.11
CA LEU A 300 2.49 3.47 6.20
C LEU A 300 3.10 2.75 5.02
N THR A 301 3.03 3.36 3.86
CA THR A 301 3.65 2.86 2.63
C THR A 301 4.47 3.97 1.98
N LEU A 302 5.73 3.66 1.68
CA LEU A 302 6.67 4.64 1.14
C LEU A 302 7.53 4.04 0.03
N PRO A 303 7.94 4.89 -0.91
CA PRO A 303 7.53 6.27 -1.14
C PRO A 303 6.09 6.36 -1.69
N HIS A 304 5.48 7.54 -1.64
CA HIS A 304 4.12 7.79 -2.11
C HIS A 304 4.12 8.80 -3.26
N LEU A 305 3.35 8.54 -4.31
CA LEU A 305 3.28 9.39 -5.50
C LEU A 305 1.99 10.20 -5.51
N PHE A 306 2.03 11.41 -6.08
CA PHE A 306 0.86 12.29 -6.15
C PHE A 306 -0.34 11.65 -6.85
N ILE A 307 -0.11 10.89 -7.92
CA ILE A 307 -1.17 10.22 -8.67
C ILE A 307 -1.97 9.20 -7.83
N GLU A 308 -1.37 8.65 -6.77
CA GLU A 308 -2.01 7.66 -5.91
C GLU A 308 -3.15 8.22 -5.08
N HIS A 309 -3.20 9.54 -4.89
CA HIS A 309 -4.36 10.19 -4.28
C HIS A 309 -5.63 10.01 -5.12
N PHE A 310 -5.49 9.79 -6.44
CA PHE A 310 -6.59 9.59 -7.37
C PHE A 310 -6.89 8.11 -7.64
N GLN A 311 -6.11 7.19 -7.06
CA GLN A 311 -6.30 5.76 -7.20
C GLN A 311 -7.08 5.20 -6.00
N SER A 312 -8.01 4.29 -6.28
CA SER A 312 -8.75 3.52 -5.29
C SER A 312 -8.45 2.04 -5.44
N SER A 313 -8.57 1.27 -4.36
CA SER A 313 -8.45 -0.18 -4.40
C SER A 313 -9.49 -0.81 -5.34
N ASP A 314 -10.69 -0.21 -5.44
CA ASP A 314 -11.75 -0.64 -6.36
C ASP A 314 -11.33 -0.65 -7.81
N ASP A 315 -10.42 0.24 -8.23
CA ASP A 315 -9.96 0.33 -9.62
C ASP A 315 -9.34 -0.99 -10.10
N TYR A 316 -8.81 -1.82 -9.19
CA TYR A 316 -8.18 -3.10 -9.50
C TYR A 316 -9.14 -4.29 -9.49
N TYR A 317 -10.35 -4.11 -8.94
CA TYR A 317 -11.38 -5.15 -8.82
C TYR A 317 -12.54 -4.96 -9.79
N LEU A 318 -12.68 -3.75 -10.33
CA LEU A 318 -13.67 -3.40 -11.34
C LEU A 318 -13.13 -3.59 -12.78
N ASN A 319 -14.01 -3.50 -13.75
CA ASN A 319 -13.61 -3.50 -15.16
C ASN A 319 -12.66 -2.32 -15.43
N TYR A 320 -11.56 -2.58 -16.15
CA TYR A 320 -10.51 -1.59 -16.44
C TYR A 320 -11.02 -0.33 -17.13
N PHE A 321 -12.04 -0.44 -17.99
CA PHE A 321 -12.63 0.70 -18.68
C PHE A 321 -13.38 1.61 -17.70
N PHE A 322 -14.21 1.03 -16.84
CA PHE A 322 -14.94 1.78 -15.81
C PHE A 322 -14.00 2.40 -14.77
N ALA A 323 -12.99 1.67 -14.35
CA ALA A 323 -11.94 2.16 -13.44
C ALA A 323 -11.18 3.35 -14.03
N SER A 324 -10.89 3.33 -15.34
CA SER A 324 -10.23 4.44 -16.04
C SER A 324 -11.10 5.71 -16.05
N ILE A 325 -12.41 5.56 -16.32
CA ILE A 325 -13.36 6.68 -16.23
C ILE A 325 -13.39 7.24 -14.80
N GLY A 326 -13.43 6.35 -13.79
CA GLY A 326 -13.43 6.76 -12.39
C GLY A 326 -12.17 7.57 -12.00
N ARG A 327 -10.98 7.17 -12.46
CA ARG A 327 -9.74 7.92 -12.24
C ARG A 327 -9.77 9.30 -12.91
N LEU A 328 -10.22 9.37 -14.16
CA LEU A 328 -10.36 10.65 -14.87
C LEU A 328 -11.35 11.58 -14.18
N LEU A 329 -12.48 11.05 -13.69
CA LEU A 329 -13.45 11.82 -12.92
C LEU A 329 -12.87 12.35 -11.61
N ARG A 330 -12.03 11.59 -10.91
CA ARG A 330 -11.35 12.07 -9.68
C ARG A 330 -10.35 13.18 -10.00
N ILE A 331 -9.55 13.05 -11.06
CA ILE A 331 -8.62 14.09 -11.49
C ILE A 331 -9.38 15.36 -11.90
N PHE A 332 -10.45 15.23 -12.68
CA PHE A 332 -11.28 16.35 -13.07
C PHE A 332 -11.97 16.99 -11.85
N GLY A 333 -12.48 16.16 -10.93
CA GLY A 333 -13.04 16.62 -9.65
C GLY A 333 -12.05 17.42 -8.82
N PHE A 334 -10.78 16.99 -8.76
CA PHE A 334 -9.71 17.75 -8.10
C PHE A 334 -9.55 19.15 -8.72
N LEU A 335 -9.43 19.22 -10.05
CA LEU A 335 -9.28 20.50 -10.74
C LEU A 335 -10.50 21.39 -10.52
N LEU A 336 -11.73 20.85 -10.58
CA LEU A 336 -12.93 21.62 -10.28
C LEU A 336 -12.95 22.13 -8.83
N THR A 337 -12.61 21.28 -7.87
CA THR A 337 -12.64 21.64 -6.44
C THR A 337 -11.72 22.81 -6.11
N ILE A 338 -10.52 22.85 -6.69
CA ILE A 338 -9.55 23.92 -6.41
C ILE A 338 -9.79 25.16 -7.27
N SER A 339 -10.31 24.99 -8.50
CA SER A 339 -10.38 26.05 -9.49
C SER A 339 -11.74 26.76 -9.56
N ALA A 340 -12.86 26.05 -9.38
CA ALA A 340 -14.19 26.63 -9.65
C ALA A 340 -14.48 27.92 -8.84
N PRO A 341 -14.21 28.00 -7.52
CA PRO A 341 -14.39 29.24 -6.76
C PRO A 341 -13.52 30.38 -7.24
N ALA A 342 -12.22 30.11 -7.49
CA ALA A 342 -11.25 31.11 -7.94
C ALA A 342 -11.58 31.67 -9.32
N VAL A 343 -11.91 30.77 -10.26
CA VAL A 343 -12.29 31.15 -11.64
C VAL A 343 -13.61 31.92 -11.66
N TYR A 344 -14.60 31.51 -10.87
CA TYR A 344 -15.86 32.24 -10.78
C TYR A 344 -15.65 33.68 -10.30
N VAL A 345 -14.87 33.89 -9.24
CA VAL A 345 -14.54 35.23 -8.74
C VAL A 345 -13.75 36.03 -9.77
N ALA A 346 -12.76 35.42 -10.42
CA ALA A 346 -11.95 36.07 -11.45
C ALA A 346 -12.81 36.58 -12.62
N ILE A 347 -13.73 35.76 -13.09
CA ILE A 347 -14.58 36.11 -14.24
C ILE A 347 -15.63 37.15 -13.83
N THR A 348 -16.31 36.95 -12.70
CA THR A 348 -17.41 37.85 -12.30
C THR A 348 -16.97 39.20 -11.77
N CYS A 349 -15.75 39.34 -11.21
CA CYS A 349 -15.26 40.58 -10.64
C CYS A 349 -14.31 41.37 -11.60
N PHE A 350 -13.55 40.65 -12.44
CA PHE A 350 -12.48 41.27 -13.24
C PHE A 350 -12.65 41.11 -14.75
N HIS A 351 -13.25 39.98 -15.19
CA HIS A 351 -13.29 39.60 -16.61
C HIS A 351 -14.70 39.22 -17.05
N HIS A 352 -15.69 40.02 -16.66
CA HIS A 352 -17.12 39.76 -16.98
C HIS A 352 -17.41 39.73 -18.47
N GLU A 353 -16.56 40.32 -19.31
CA GLU A 353 -16.64 40.30 -20.78
C GLU A 353 -16.52 38.86 -21.36
N MET A 354 -15.93 37.94 -20.63
CA MET A 354 -15.84 36.54 -21.05
C MET A 354 -17.14 35.76 -20.93
N LEU A 355 -18.16 36.33 -20.25
CA LEU A 355 -19.44 35.68 -20.09
C LEU A 355 -20.38 36.02 -21.25
N PRO A 356 -21.11 35.05 -21.78
CA PRO A 356 -22.21 35.34 -22.70
C PRO A 356 -23.19 36.31 -22.06
N THR A 357 -23.63 37.31 -22.82
CA THR A 357 -24.52 38.42 -22.32
C THR A 357 -25.73 37.92 -21.54
N PRO A 358 -26.49 36.87 -21.98
CA PRO A 358 -27.63 36.39 -21.20
C PRO A 358 -27.25 35.84 -19.83
N LEU A 359 -26.09 35.15 -19.74
CA LEU A 359 -25.60 34.59 -18.47
C LEU A 359 -25.12 35.71 -17.53
N MET A 360 -24.39 36.69 -18.09
CA MET A 360 -23.96 37.87 -17.33
C MET A 360 -25.13 38.62 -16.73
N MET A 361 -26.17 38.88 -17.52
CA MET A 361 -27.39 39.56 -17.05
C MET A 361 -28.10 38.75 -15.95
N SER A 362 -28.18 37.44 -16.10
CA SER A 362 -28.74 36.54 -15.07
C SER A 362 -27.97 36.61 -13.74
N ILE A 363 -26.65 36.62 -13.80
CA ILE A 363 -25.78 36.74 -12.61
C ILE A 363 -25.96 38.13 -11.97
N ILE A 364 -26.01 39.22 -12.75
CA ILE A 364 -26.23 40.58 -12.25
C ILE A 364 -27.58 40.66 -11.54
N MET A 365 -28.66 40.16 -12.14
CA MET A 365 -29.98 40.15 -11.52
C MET A 365 -30.02 39.35 -10.22
N ALA A 366 -29.37 38.18 -10.18
CA ALA A 366 -29.28 37.36 -8.97
C ALA A 366 -28.51 38.06 -7.83
N ARG A 367 -27.64 39.01 -8.14
CA ARG A 367 -26.81 39.73 -7.15
C ARG A 367 -27.35 41.11 -6.79
N GLN A 368 -28.33 41.64 -7.52
CA GLN A 368 -28.83 43.01 -7.35
C GLN A 368 -29.31 43.31 -5.93
N SER A 369 -29.77 42.32 -5.18
CA SER A 369 -30.26 42.47 -3.81
C SER A 369 -29.32 42.01 -2.72
N VAL A 370 -28.10 41.59 -3.07
CA VAL A 370 -27.10 41.09 -2.09
C VAL A 370 -26.16 42.22 -1.70
N PRO A 371 -26.00 42.52 -0.39
CA PRO A 371 -25.19 43.66 0.07
C PRO A 371 -23.69 43.39 0.05
N MET A 372 -23.26 42.13 -0.07
CA MET A 372 -21.84 41.75 0.02
C MET A 372 -21.16 41.67 -1.34
N PRO A 373 -19.85 41.99 -1.42
CA PRO A 373 -19.03 41.73 -2.61
C PRO A 373 -18.94 40.22 -2.88
N THR A 374 -18.86 39.77 -4.13
CA THR A 374 -18.76 38.35 -4.54
C THR A 374 -17.63 37.61 -3.85
N VAL A 375 -16.49 38.26 -3.66
CA VAL A 375 -15.34 37.70 -2.96
C VAL A 375 -15.71 37.30 -1.54
N VAL A 376 -16.37 38.20 -0.80
CA VAL A 376 -16.78 37.95 0.59
C VAL A 376 -17.84 36.86 0.68
N GLU A 377 -18.84 36.88 -0.25
CA GLU A 377 -19.85 35.83 -0.35
C GLU A 377 -19.17 34.45 -0.54
N MET A 378 -18.20 34.37 -1.44
CA MET A 378 -17.49 33.12 -1.77
C MET A 378 -16.69 32.59 -0.56
N PHE A 379 -15.92 33.46 0.12
CA PHE A 379 -15.18 33.06 1.32
C PHE A 379 -16.11 32.60 2.43
N LEU A 380 -17.17 33.36 2.72
CA LEU A 380 -18.13 33.03 3.77
C LEU A 380 -18.78 31.66 3.50
N MET A 381 -19.26 31.43 2.29
CA MET A 381 -19.91 30.17 1.95
C MET A 381 -18.95 28.97 1.94
N LEU A 382 -17.71 29.15 1.49
CA LEU A 382 -16.71 28.09 1.58
C LEU A 382 -16.37 27.74 3.03
N ILE A 383 -16.21 28.74 3.90
CA ILE A 383 -15.95 28.51 5.33
C ILE A 383 -17.15 27.80 5.98
N MET A 384 -18.38 28.26 5.69
CA MET A 384 -19.59 27.62 6.21
C MET A 384 -19.69 26.16 5.73
N PHE A 385 -19.38 25.88 4.47
CA PHE A 385 -19.37 24.53 3.95
C PHE A 385 -18.33 23.65 4.65
N GLU A 386 -17.11 24.18 4.92
CA GLU A 386 -16.07 23.44 5.66
C GLU A 386 -16.48 23.15 7.11
N ILE A 387 -17.13 24.12 7.79
CA ILE A 387 -17.65 23.92 9.15
C ILE A 387 -18.72 22.81 9.16
N LEU A 388 -19.67 22.86 8.22
CA LEU A 388 -20.71 21.84 8.12
C LEU A 388 -20.12 20.45 7.86
N ARG A 389 -19.13 20.37 6.98
CA ARG A 389 -18.44 19.13 6.65
C ARG A 389 -17.66 18.58 7.85
N GLU A 390 -16.95 19.45 8.58
CA GLU A 390 -16.18 19.04 9.77
C GLU A 390 -17.12 18.56 10.89
N THR A 391 -18.25 19.24 11.09
CA THR A 391 -19.30 18.81 12.02
C THR A 391 -19.84 17.43 11.66
N GLY A 392 -20.13 17.20 10.37
CA GLY A 392 -20.61 15.91 9.88
C GLY A 392 -19.63 14.75 10.09
N ASN A 393 -18.31 15.00 10.00
CA ASN A 393 -17.28 13.98 10.24
C ASN A 393 -17.16 13.59 11.73
N ARG A 394 -17.50 14.48 12.66
CA ARG A 394 -17.41 14.24 14.12
C ARG A 394 -18.65 13.59 14.72
N MET A 395 -19.73 13.52 13.95
CA MET A 395 -20.95 12.86 14.40
C MET A 395 -20.96 11.35 14.06
N PRO A 396 -21.74 10.52 14.80
CA PRO A 396 -21.95 9.13 14.44
C PRO A 396 -22.42 9.01 12.98
N SER A 397 -21.87 8.04 12.24
CA SER A 397 -21.97 7.93 10.77
C SER A 397 -23.38 8.07 10.20
N ASN A 398 -24.38 7.52 10.89
CA ASN A 398 -25.78 7.53 10.42
C ASN A 398 -26.46 8.91 10.52
N ILE A 399 -26.04 9.75 11.49
CA ILE A 399 -26.63 11.07 11.73
C ILE A 399 -25.81 12.15 11.01
N GLY A 400 -24.47 12.01 11.00
CA GLY A 400 -23.56 13.02 10.46
C GLY A 400 -23.78 13.27 8.96
N GLN A 401 -23.98 12.23 8.17
CA GLN A 401 -24.22 12.36 6.73
C GLN A 401 -25.55 13.07 6.43
N SER A 402 -26.62 12.67 7.13
CA SER A 402 -27.95 13.28 6.96
C SER A 402 -27.94 14.74 7.39
N LEU A 403 -27.31 15.06 8.53
CA LEU A 403 -27.21 16.42 9.04
C LEU A 403 -26.39 17.34 8.12
N SER A 404 -25.31 16.83 7.54
CA SER A 404 -24.50 17.60 6.59
C SER A 404 -25.27 17.95 5.33
N ILE A 405 -26.07 17.02 4.79
CA ILE A 405 -26.89 17.26 3.59
C ILE A 405 -28.01 18.24 3.88
N VAL A 406 -28.78 18.00 4.96
CA VAL A 406 -29.91 18.86 5.34
C VAL A 406 -29.39 20.24 5.76
N GLY A 407 -28.31 20.28 6.55
CA GLY A 407 -27.68 21.53 6.97
C GLY A 407 -27.23 22.38 5.77
N ALA A 408 -26.54 21.77 4.80
CA ALA A 408 -26.10 22.47 3.59
C ALA A 408 -27.29 23.01 2.76
N LEU A 409 -28.36 22.21 2.64
CA LEU A 409 -29.56 22.62 1.90
C LEU A 409 -30.30 23.75 2.61
N VAL A 410 -30.57 23.61 3.93
CA VAL A 410 -31.28 24.59 4.73
C VAL A 410 -30.50 25.91 4.85
N VAL A 411 -29.21 25.83 5.15
CA VAL A 411 -28.36 27.04 5.26
C VAL A 411 -28.21 27.71 3.89
N GLY A 412 -28.02 26.92 2.81
CA GLY A 412 -27.93 27.46 1.45
C GLY A 412 -29.22 28.18 1.03
N GLN A 413 -30.36 27.55 1.23
CA GLN A 413 -31.65 28.14 0.88
C GLN A 413 -31.95 29.40 1.72
N ALA A 414 -31.78 29.31 3.04
CA ALA A 414 -31.96 30.43 3.95
C ALA A 414 -31.06 31.63 3.64
N ALA A 415 -29.80 31.39 3.26
CA ALA A 415 -28.85 32.43 2.88
C ALA A 415 -29.28 33.18 1.60
N VAL A 416 -29.87 32.46 0.61
CA VAL A 416 -30.41 33.05 -0.61
C VAL A 416 -31.70 33.82 -0.32
N ASP A 417 -32.61 33.24 0.43
CA ASP A 417 -33.90 33.86 0.76
C ASP A 417 -33.71 35.13 1.60
N ALA A 418 -32.73 35.12 2.51
CA ALA A 418 -32.32 36.27 3.30
C ALA A 418 -31.48 37.30 2.50
N LYS A 419 -31.20 37.02 1.21
CA LYS A 419 -30.38 37.88 0.33
C LYS A 419 -28.97 38.15 0.89
N LEU A 420 -28.42 37.22 1.71
CA LEU A 420 -27.06 37.32 2.22
C LEU A 420 -26.04 36.87 1.18
N VAL A 421 -26.45 35.91 0.32
CA VAL A 421 -25.59 35.30 -0.69
C VAL A 421 -26.38 35.12 -1.98
N SER A 422 -25.74 35.26 -3.12
CA SER A 422 -26.36 35.05 -4.43
C SER A 422 -26.42 33.55 -4.78
N ALA A 423 -27.50 33.15 -5.47
CA ALA A 423 -27.71 31.76 -5.89
C ALA A 423 -26.54 31.17 -6.72
N PRO A 424 -25.92 31.90 -7.67
CA PRO A 424 -24.76 31.38 -8.41
C PRO A 424 -23.58 31.00 -7.52
N VAL A 425 -23.29 31.75 -6.46
CA VAL A 425 -22.20 31.44 -5.50
C VAL A 425 -22.46 30.10 -4.82
N ILE A 426 -23.69 29.82 -4.41
CA ILE A 426 -24.04 28.56 -3.76
C ILE A 426 -23.84 27.38 -4.73
N VAL A 427 -24.20 27.51 -6.00
CA VAL A 427 -23.98 26.46 -7.01
C VAL A 427 -22.49 26.16 -7.16
N ILE A 428 -21.62 27.18 -7.21
CA ILE A 428 -20.18 27.00 -7.33
C ILE A 428 -19.59 26.33 -6.06
N VAL A 429 -19.98 26.79 -4.87
CA VAL A 429 -19.53 26.21 -3.59
C VAL A 429 -20.00 24.76 -3.47
N ALA A 430 -21.26 24.47 -3.81
CA ALA A 430 -21.78 23.09 -3.80
C ALA A 430 -21.03 22.20 -4.78
N THR A 431 -20.76 22.67 -5.99
CA THR A 431 -19.97 21.93 -7.00
C THR A 431 -18.57 21.62 -6.46
N ALA A 432 -17.85 22.63 -5.95
CA ALA A 432 -16.53 22.45 -5.35
C ALA A 432 -16.55 21.52 -4.12
N GLY A 433 -17.60 21.59 -3.33
CA GLY A 433 -17.81 20.73 -2.17
C GLY A 433 -18.03 19.27 -2.55
N ILE A 434 -18.95 18.99 -3.46
CA ILE A 434 -19.30 17.63 -3.92
C ILE A 434 -18.09 17.00 -4.64
N THR A 435 -17.43 17.73 -5.53
CA THR A 435 -16.25 17.20 -6.24
C THR A 435 -15.09 16.92 -5.30
N GLY A 436 -14.94 17.68 -4.21
CA GLY A 436 -13.96 17.43 -3.15
C GLY A 436 -14.17 16.11 -2.39
N LEU A 437 -15.38 15.57 -2.35
CA LEU A 437 -15.68 14.27 -1.73
C LEU A 437 -15.14 13.08 -2.54
N LEU A 438 -14.82 13.29 -3.82
CA LEU A 438 -14.25 12.24 -4.67
C LEU A 438 -12.82 11.87 -4.25
N ILE A 439 -12.13 12.74 -3.49
CA ILE A 439 -10.69 12.59 -3.19
C ILE A 439 -10.43 12.84 -1.70
N PRO A 440 -10.91 11.94 -0.82
CA PRO A 440 -10.82 12.16 0.63
C PRO A 440 -9.38 12.16 1.17
N ARG A 441 -8.44 11.47 0.49
CA ARG A 441 -7.05 11.30 0.95
C ARG A 441 -6.23 12.60 0.98
N ILE A 442 -6.53 13.58 0.12
CA ILE A 442 -5.79 14.86 0.02
C ILE A 442 -6.63 16.06 0.49
N LYS A 443 -7.69 15.80 1.26
CA LYS A 443 -8.67 16.81 1.68
C LYS A 443 -8.05 18.08 2.27
N GLY A 444 -7.10 17.94 3.22
CA GLY A 444 -6.45 19.09 3.85
C GLY A 444 -5.69 19.96 2.86
N GLY A 445 -4.92 19.33 1.97
CA GLY A 445 -4.19 20.04 0.90
C GLY A 445 -5.12 20.78 -0.06
N ILE A 446 -6.23 20.15 -0.47
CA ILE A 446 -7.24 20.77 -1.35
C ILE A 446 -7.81 22.05 -0.75
N ILE A 447 -8.13 22.06 0.55
CA ILE A 447 -8.69 23.23 1.23
C ILE A 447 -7.68 24.39 1.16
N ILE A 448 -6.44 24.14 1.55
CA ILE A 448 -5.38 25.17 1.57
C ILE A 448 -5.14 25.73 0.16
N ILE A 449 -4.97 24.84 -0.83
CA ILE A 449 -4.72 25.24 -2.23
C ILE A 449 -5.89 26.08 -2.77
N ARG A 450 -7.14 25.66 -2.52
CA ARG A 450 -8.34 26.37 -2.95
C ARG A 450 -8.41 27.79 -2.36
N PHE A 451 -8.14 27.95 -1.05
CA PHE A 451 -8.15 29.27 -0.43
C PHE A 451 -7.01 30.16 -0.96
N ILE A 452 -5.81 29.61 -1.20
CA ILE A 452 -4.71 30.38 -1.81
C ILE A 452 -5.08 30.85 -3.20
N LEU A 453 -5.61 29.95 -4.06
CA LEU A 453 -6.03 30.31 -5.42
C LEU A 453 -7.15 31.34 -5.41
N LEU A 454 -8.11 31.24 -4.49
CA LEU A 454 -9.17 32.20 -4.33
C LEU A 454 -8.65 33.58 -3.88
N CYS A 455 -7.71 33.65 -2.94
CA CYS A 455 -7.04 34.89 -2.54
C CYS A 455 -6.32 35.56 -3.72
N LEU A 456 -5.50 34.81 -4.46
CA LEU A 456 -4.78 35.34 -5.62
C LEU A 456 -5.73 35.84 -6.71
N SER A 457 -6.81 35.08 -6.95
CA SER A 457 -7.83 35.42 -7.91
C SER A 457 -8.67 36.64 -7.51
N SER A 458 -8.88 36.86 -6.20
CA SER A 458 -9.61 38.02 -5.69
C SER A 458 -8.83 39.35 -5.81
N ILE A 459 -7.50 39.28 -5.94
CA ILE A 459 -6.62 40.46 -6.08
C ILE A 459 -6.31 40.74 -7.54
N LEU A 460 -5.95 39.73 -8.31
CA LEU A 460 -5.41 39.84 -9.68
C LEU A 460 -6.35 39.26 -10.77
N GLY A 461 -7.54 38.81 -10.38
CA GLY A 461 -8.47 38.18 -11.31
C GLY A 461 -7.91 36.90 -11.93
N LEU A 462 -8.10 36.72 -13.24
CA LEU A 462 -7.66 35.52 -13.96
C LEU A 462 -6.14 35.38 -13.99
N TYR A 463 -5.39 36.49 -14.00
CA TYR A 463 -3.94 36.46 -13.92
C TYR A 463 -3.49 35.84 -12.58
N GLY A 464 -4.14 36.21 -11.46
CA GLY A 464 -3.86 35.64 -10.14
C GLY A 464 -4.10 34.14 -10.10
N TYR A 465 -5.18 33.67 -10.73
CA TYR A 465 -5.47 32.24 -10.86
C TYR A 465 -4.38 31.52 -11.67
N ILE A 466 -3.98 32.07 -12.82
CA ILE A 466 -2.95 31.44 -13.69
C ILE A 466 -1.60 31.37 -12.95
N PHE A 467 -1.16 32.46 -12.33
CA PHE A 467 0.09 32.47 -11.55
C PHE A 467 0.02 31.52 -10.35
N GLY A 468 -1.14 31.44 -9.68
CA GLY A 468 -1.36 30.49 -8.59
C GLY A 468 -1.27 29.03 -9.05
N MET A 469 -1.86 28.69 -10.20
CA MET A 469 -1.76 27.36 -10.79
C MET A 469 -0.35 27.02 -11.25
N MET A 470 0.38 27.99 -11.84
CA MET A 470 1.80 27.81 -12.19
C MET A 470 2.64 27.56 -10.93
N GLY A 471 2.43 28.34 -9.87
CA GLY A 471 3.09 28.16 -8.58
C GLY A 471 2.80 26.78 -7.98
N LEU A 472 1.56 26.31 -8.03
CA LEU A 472 1.17 24.98 -7.59
C LEU A 472 1.90 23.88 -8.39
N MET A 473 1.99 24.02 -9.70
CA MET A 473 2.70 23.05 -10.55
C MET A 473 4.19 23.00 -10.22
N ILE A 474 4.86 24.17 -10.09
CA ILE A 474 6.27 24.25 -9.70
C ILE A 474 6.47 23.58 -8.33
N TYR A 475 5.59 23.86 -7.38
CA TYR A 475 5.62 23.27 -6.04
C TYR A 475 5.51 21.74 -6.10
N LEU A 476 4.54 21.19 -6.86
CA LEU A 476 4.35 19.75 -7.00
C LEU A 476 5.56 19.05 -7.66
N PHE A 477 6.21 19.68 -8.61
CA PHE A 477 7.41 19.13 -9.25
C PHE A 477 8.64 19.14 -8.34
N ASN A 478 8.68 20.02 -7.34
CA ASN A 478 9.79 20.13 -6.41
C ASN A 478 9.69 19.16 -5.22
N ILE A 479 8.48 18.79 -4.79
CA ILE A 479 8.28 17.87 -3.66
C ILE A 479 8.83 16.48 -3.98
N ARG A 480 9.51 15.90 -2.98
CA ARG A 480 10.06 14.55 -3.06
C ARG A 480 9.52 13.68 -1.92
N SER A 481 9.52 12.36 -2.16
CA SER A 481 9.23 11.33 -1.17
C SER A 481 10.39 10.35 -1.18
N PHE A 482 11.21 10.34 -0.13
CA PHE A 482 12.43 9.54 -0.03
C PHE A 482 13.35 9.70 -1.26
N GLY A 483 13.61 10.97 -1.65
CA GLY A 483 14.44 11.34 -2.80
C GLY A 483 13.75 11.17 -4.16
N ILE A 484 12.55 10.59 -4.23
CA ILE A 484 11.80 10.40 -5.48
C ILE A 484 10.82 11.55 -5.67
N PRO A 485 10.85 12.27 -6.82
CA PRO A 485 9.86 13.29 -7.11
C PRO A 485 8.45 12.71 -7.10
N ILE A 486 7.51 13.32 -6.37
CA ILE A 486 6.13 12.80 -6.25
C ILE A 486 5.38 12.78 -7.59
N MET A 487 5.79 13.62 -8.55
CA MET A 487 5.24 13.70 -9.90
C MET A 487 5.91 12.72 -10.89
N ASN A 488 6.84 11.88 -10.43
CA ASN A 488 7.57 10.93 -11.30
C ASN A 488 6.65 9.95 -12.06
N GLY A 489 5.45 9.73 -11.55
CA GLY A 489 4.41 8.96 -12.23
C GLY A 489 3.95 9.50 -13.59
N LEU A 490 4.25 10.74 -13.93
CA LEU A 490 3.92 11.33 -15.24
C LEU A 490 4.70 10.69 -16.40
N GLN A 491 5.86 10.09 -16.13
CA GLN A 491 6.71 9.48 -17.16
C GLN A 491 6.30 8.05 -17.50
N SER A 492 5.64 7.34 -16.59
CA SER A 492 5.16 5.97 -16.82
C SER A 492 3.74 5.99 -17.35
N LYS A 493 3.57 5.62 -18.63
CA LYS A 493 2.25 5.54 -19.27
C LYS A 493 1.38 4.38 -18.78
N GLN A 494 1.97 3.39 -18.09
CA GLN A 494 1.26 2.17 -17.68
C GLN A 494 0.61 2.33 -16.31
N ASP A 495 -0.71 2.16 -16.26
CA ASP A 495 -1.55 2.08 -15.06
C ASP A 495 -1.60 3.33 -14.14
N MET A 496 -1.09 4.48 -14.57
CA MET A 496 -1.11 5.71 -13.77
C MET A 496 -2.45 6.44 -13.89
N TYR A 497 -2.74 7.00 -15.06
CA TYR A 497 -3.97 7.76 -15.34
C TYR A 497 -5.10 6.88 -15.84
N ILE A 498 -4.74 5.90 -16.68
CA ILE A 498 -5.67 4.96 -17.31
C ILE A 498 -5.32 3.57 -16.79
N ARG A 499 -6.32 2.85 -16.30
CA ARG A 499 -6.16 1.49 -15.82
C ARG A 499 -5.86 0.56 -17.00
N SER A 500 -4.68 -0.07 -16.99
CA SER A 500 -4.34 -1.09 -17.99
C SER A 500 -5.00 -2.43 -17.65
N PRO A 501 -5.52 -3.17 -18.64
CA PRO A 501 -6.07 -4.50 -18.39
C PRO A 501 -4.99 -5.46 -17.90
N TRP A 502 -5.37 -6.42 -17.05
CA TRP A 502 -4.43 -7.35 -16.42
C TRP A 502 -3.60 -8.18 -17.42
N TRP A 503 -4.13 -8.50 -18.60
CA TRP A 503 -3.40 -9.24 -19.63
C TRP A 503 -2.28 -8.43 -20.29
N ASN A 504 -2.29 -7.12 -20.21
CA ASN A 504 -1.20 -6.25 -20.65
C ASN A 504 -0.16 -6.01 -19.55
N MET A 505 -0.48 -6.36 -18.31
CA MET A 505 0.39 -6.23 -17.14
C MET A 505 0.85 -7.61 -16.68
N MET A 506 1.87 -8.18 -17.33
CA MET A 506 2.47 -9.45 -16.91
C MET A 506 3.19 -9.34 -15.56
N LYS A 507 3.76 -8.18 -15.28
CA LYS A 507 4.34 -7.81 -13.98
C LYS A 507 3.77 -6.47 -13.57
N ARG A 508 3.56 -6.26 -12.27
CA ARG A 508 3.25 -4.93 -11.78
C ARG A 508 4.40 -4.00 -12.13
N PRO A 509 4.12 -2.77 -12.59
CA PRO A 509 5.17 -1.83 -12.89
C PRO A 509 5.99 -1.58 -11.62
N GLN A 510 7.29 -1.79 -11.71
CA GLN A 510 8.22 -1.46 -10.64
C GLN A 510 8.52 0.03 -10.76
N PHE A 511 7.69 0.86 -10.13
CA PHE A 511 7.83 2.32 -10.16
C PHE A 511 9.12 2.83 -9.52
N MET A 512 9.78 1.97 -8.75
CA MET A 512 10.95 2.27 -7.93
C MET A 512 12.24 1.64 -8.44
N ALA A 513 12.24 1.03 -9.62
CA ALA A 513 13.50 0.77 -10.30
C ALA A 513 14.12 2.14 -10.59
N VAL A 514 15.00 2.58 -9.70
CA VAL A 514 15.81 3.78 -9.91
C VAL A 514 16.51 3.57 -11.23
N ASP A 515 16.27 4.48 -12.15
CA ASP A 515 17.00 4.55 -13.39
C ASP A 515 18.46 4.80 -13.02
N LYS A 516 19.24 3.73 -12.95
CA LYS A 516 20.68 3.78 -12.60
C LYS A 516 21.48 4.70 -13.53
N THR A 517 20.90 5.05 -14.68
CA THR A 517 21.46 6.02 -15.62
C THR A 517 21.38 7.45 -15.13
N ARG A 518 20.46 7.80 -14.22
CA ARG A 518 20.33 9.14 -13.67
C ARG A 518 21.07 9.37 -12.34
N SER A 519 21.32 8.32 -11.56
CA SER A 519 22.12 8.44 -10.33
C SER A 519 23.61 8.71 -10.60
N ASN A 520 24.08 8.42 -11.82
CA ASN A 520 25.45 8.72 -12.23
C ASN A 520 25.62 10.09 -12.92
N SER A 521 24.54 10.86 -13.11
CA SER A 521 24.59 12.18 -13.74
C SER A 521 24.47 13.36 -12.78
N ASP A 522 24.01 13.13 -11.55
CA ASP A 522 24.10 14.12 -10.49
C ASP A 522 25.39 13.83 -9.72
N GLY A 523 26.50 14.35 -10.27
CA GLY A 523 27.81 14.27 -9.66
C GLY A 523 27.77 14.80 -8.24
N ASP A 524 28.30 14.02 -7.30
CA ASP A 524 28.73 14.54 -6.02
C ASP A 524 29.66 15.73 -6.28
N PRO A 525 29.43 16.89 -5.69
CA PRO A 525 30.46 17.90 -5.63
C PRO A 525 31.53 17.40 -4.68
N GLU A 526 32.77 17.33 -5.14
CA GLU A 526 33.98 17.13 -4.35
C GLU A 526 34.06 18.05 -3.13
#